data_0e51c3da79fd1ec8f38c7931dc6976b5
#
_entry.id   0e51c3da79fd1ec8f38c7931dc6976b5
#
_cell.length_a   1.000
_cell.length_b   1.000
_cell.length_c   1.000
_cell.angle_alpha   90.00
_cell.angle_beta   90.00
_cell.angle_gamma   90.00
#
_symmetry.space_group_name_H-M   'P 1'
#
loop_
_entity.id
_entity.type
_entity.pdbx_description
1 polymer ?
#
loop_
_entity_poly.entity_id
_entity_poly.type
_entity_poly.pdbx_seq_one_letter_code
_entity_poly.pdbx_strand_id
1 'polypeptide(L)'
;MLALWLFQRFGLDVATTGMIFFVTGLCSAASYFVAVPLARRCGLVNTMVFTHLPANFFLVLTAFAPNLWLAFVLLIMRSLLSQMDVPTRSSYVMAVVEPEERPAAASLTAVPRSLASAIAPLLSGWLLSASAFGWPLVLAGLLKIAYDLMLLQQFRMVKPPEES
;
A
#
# COMPACT_ATOMS: atom_id res chain seq x y z
N MET A 1 7.43 -0.31 11.66
CA MET A 1 8.49 0.00 10.68
C MET A 1 8.66 1.49 10.44
N LEU A 2 7.69 2.19 9.84
CA LEU A 2 7.78 3.61 9.48
C LEU A 2 8.04 4.52 10.70
N ALA A 3 7.36 4.29 11.84
CA ALA A 3 7.57 5.06 13.07
C ALA A 3 9.02 4.96 13.57
N LEU A 4 9.57 3.72 13.60
CA LEU A 4 10.96 3.52 14.03
C LEU A 4 11.94 4.19 13.09
N TRP A 5 11.70 4.16 11.78
CA TRP A 5 12.52 4.84 10.79
C TRP A 5 12.47 6.38 10.97
N LEU A 6 11.29 6.96 11.18
CA LEU A 6 11.13 8.40 11.43
C LEU A 6 11.87 8.82 12.70
N PHE A 7 11.80 8.02 13.76
CA PHE A 7 12.56 8.26 14.99
C PHE A 7 14.07 8.20 14.73
N GLN A 8 14.58 7.15 14.07
CA GLN A 8 16.02 7.00 13.82
C GLN A 8 16.58 8.06 12.85
N ARG A 9 15.80 8.42 11.82
CA ARG A 9 16.26 9.30 10.75
C ARG A 9 16.17 10.78 11.10
N PHE A 10 15.10 11.17 11.80
CA PHE A 10 14.76 12.57 12.07
C PHE A 10 14.68 12.89 13.58
N GLY A 11 14.89 11.92 14.45
CA GLY A 11 14.83 12.14 15.91
C GLY A 11 13.43 12.52 16.43
N LEU A 12 12.36 12.10 15.73
CA LEU A 12 10.99 12.47 16.09
C LEU A 12 10.55 11.82 17.39
N ASP A 13 9.91 12.60 18.25
CA ASP A 13 9.22 12.10 19.43
C ASP A 13 7.94 11.34 19.06
N VAL A 14 7.39 10.62 20.04
CA VAL A 14 6.18 9.79 19.85
C VAL A 14 4.97 10.64 19.47
N ALA A 15 4.83 11.84 20.06
CA ALA A 15 3.68 12.70 19.80
C ALA A 15 3.68 13.23 18.36
N THR A 16 4.81 13.72 17.87
CA THR A 16 4.98 14.20 16.47
C THR A 16 4.78 13.06 15.49
N THR A 17 5.33 11.89 15.77
CA THR A 17 5.11 10.69 14.96
C THR A 17 3.64 10.31 14.91
N GLY A 18 2.95 10.36 16.06
CA GLY A 18 1.50 10.12 16.14
C GLY A 18 0.70 11.12 15.30
N MET A 19 1.05 12.40 15.31
CA MET A 19 0.40 13.43 14.50
C MET A 19 0.58 13.16 12.99
N ILE A 20 1.77 12.76 12.55
CA ILE A 20 2.03 12.36 11.16
C ILE A 20 1.11 11.20 10.76
N PHE A 21 1.01 10.16 11.61
CA PHE A 21 0.12 9.02 11.33
C PHE A 21 -1.36 9.39 11.36
N PHE A 22 -1.76 10.30 12.23
CA PHE A 22 -3.12 10.81 12.27
C PHE A 22 -3.49 11.51 10.95
N VAL A 23 -2.66 12.46 10.49
CA VAL A 23 -2.90 13.20 9.23
C VAL A 23 -2.88 12.25 8.03
N THR A 24 -1.88 11.37 7.93
CA THR A 24 -1.82 10.40 6.83
C THR A 24 -2.97 9.39 6.89
N GLY A 25 -3.45 9.05 8.07
CA GLY A 25 -4.65 8.23 8.28
C GLY A 25 -5.93 8.90 7.77
N LEU A 26 -6.11 10.20 8.04
CA LEU A 26 -7.23 10.98 7.49
C LEU A 26 -7.18 11.05 5.96
N CYS A 27 -5.98 11.26 5.38
CA CYS A 27 -5.78 11.23 3.93
C CYS A 27 -6.13 9.86 3.34
N SER A 28 -5.74 8.79 4.00
CA SER A 28 -6.10 7.41 3.62
C SER A 28 -7.61 7.19 3.68
N ALA A 29 -8.28 7.64 4.74
CA ALA A 29 -9.72 7.55 4.86
C ALA A 29 -10.44 8.33 3.74
N ALA A 30 -9.98 9.53 3.42
CA ALA A 30 -10.51 10.33 2.32
C ALA A 30 -10.36 9.61 0.97
N SER A 31 -9.26 8.86 0.76
CA SER A 31 -9.02 8.13 -0.49
C SER A 31 -10.05 7.04 -0.78
N TYR A 32 -10.67 6.44 0.23
CA TYR A 32 -11.75 5.46 0.03
C TYR A 32 -12.97 6.05 -0.69
N PHE A 33 -13.32 7.30 -0.41
CA PHE A 33 -14.45 7.96 -1.08
C PHE A 33 -14.20 8.20 -2.57
N VAL A 34 -12.95 8.36 -2.96
CA VAL A 34 -12.53 8.58 -4.34
C VAL A 34 -12.33 7.25 -5.09
N ALA A 35 -11.99 6.17 -4.39
CA ALA A 35 -11.69 4.88 -4.99
C ALA A 35 -12.88 4.31 -5.79
N VAL A 36 -14.10 4.36 -5.23
CA VAL A 36 -15.29 3.77 -5.86
C VAL A 36 -15.66 4.47 -7.18
N PRO A 37 -15.81 5.82 -7.24
CA PRO A 37 -16.11 6.49 -8.50
C PRO A 37 -14.98 6.34 -9.54
N LEU A 38 -13.72 6.26 -9.10
CA LEU A 38 -12.58 6.03 -9.98
C LEU A 38 -12.61 4.63 -10.59
N ALA A 39 -12.90 3.60 -9.79
CA ALA A 39 -13.02 2.22 -10.24
C ALA A 39 -14.14 2.03 -11.26
N ARG A 40 -15.27 2.74 -11.08
CA ARG A 40 -16.39 2.74 -12.05
C ARG A 40 -16.02 3.34 -13.41
N ARG A 41 -15.08 4.29 -13.45
CA ARG A 41 -14.66 4.96 -14.70
C ARG A 41 -13.50 4.26 -15.41
N CYS A 42 -12.52 3.78 -14.64
CA CYS A 42 -11.25 3.26 -15.15
C CYS A 42 -11.17 1.73 -15.14
N GLY A 43 -12.14 1.07 -14.51
CA GLY A 43 -12.12 -0.37 -14.24
C GLY A 43 -11.37 -0.72 -12.96
N LEU A 44 -11.68 -1.91 -12.41
CA LEU A 44 -11.14 -2.34 -11.11
C LEU A 44 -9.63 -2.58 -11.16
N VAL A 45 -9.15 -3.33 -12.15
CA VAL A 45 -7.71 -3.67 -12.28
C VAL A 45 -6.87 -2.43 -12.53
N ASN A 46 -7.31 -1.56 -13.44
CA ASN A 46 -6.59 -0.33 -13.73
C ASN A 46 -6.52 0.59 -12.49
N THR A 47 -7.62 0.75 -11.77
CA THR A 47 -7.63 1.55 -10.54
C THR A 47 -6.68 0.99 -9.51
N MET A 48 -6.69 -0.34 -9.27
CA MET A 48 -5.76 -0.98 -8.33
C MET A 48 -4.30 -0.68 -8.68
N VAL A 49 -3.91 -0.86 -9.94
CA VAL A 49 -2.51 -0.73 -10.36
C VAL A 49 -2.09 0.73 -10.46
N PHE A 50 -2.85 1.58 -11.16
CA PHE A 50 -2.46 2.96 -11.44
C PHE A 50 -2.56 3.89 -10.22
N THR A 51 -3.25 3.51 -9.15
CA THR A 51 -3.19 4.25 -7.88
C THR A 51 -2.08 3.72 -6.98
N HIS A 52 -1.83 2.40 -7.01
CA HIS A 52 -0.89 1.77 -6.09
C HIS A 52 0.57 1.90 -6.54
N LEU A 53 0.85 1.89 -7.85
CA LEU A 53 2.20 2.11 -8.39
C LEU A 53 2.79 3.46 -7.95
N PRO A 54 2.11 4.62 -8.16
CA PRO A 54 2.64 5.90 -7.67
C PRO A 54 2.77 5.94 -6.15
N ALA A 55 1.82 5.34 -5.41
CA ALA A 55 1.90 5.27 -3.95
C ALA A 55 3.16 4.55 -3.46
N ASN A 56 3.53 3.45 -4.12
CA ASN A 56 4.73 2.70 -3.79
C ASN A 56 6.01 3.42 -4.25
N PHE A 57 5.95 4.15 -5.36
CA PHE A 57 7.03 5.03 -5.79
C PHE A 57 7.29 6.15 -4.76
N PHE A 58 6.25 6.80 -4.25
CA PHE A 58 6.39 7.77 -3.16
C PHE A 58 6.95 7.15 -1.88
N LEU A 59 6.62 5.89 -1.58
CA LEU A 59 7.22 5.17 -0.45
C LEU A 59 8.74 4.99 -0.62
N VAL A 60 9.20 4.63 -1.81
CA VAL A 60 10.62 4.52 -2.12
C VAL A 60 11.30 5.88 -2.01
N LEU A 61 10.72 6.92 -2.61
CA LEU A 61 11.25 8.29 -2.53
C LEU A 61 11.33 8.81 -1.09
N THR A 62 10.41 8.41 -0.22
CA THR A 62 10.45 8.80 1.20
C THR A 62 11.75 8.36 1.88
N ALA A 63 12.30 7.18 1.54
CA ALA A 63 13.57 6.72 2.09
C ALA A 63 14.76 7.64 1.74
N PHE A 64 14.69 8.35 0.61
CA PHE A 64 15.71 9.28 0.14
C PHE A 64 15.48 10.73 0.58
N ALA A 65 14.38 11.01 1.31
CA ALA A 65 14.07 12.37 1.72
C ALA A 65 15.17 12.98 2.61
N PRO A 66 15.75 14.13 2.23
CA PRO A 66 16.80 14.79 2.98
C PRO A 66 16.29 15.48 4.25
N ASN A 67 15.02 15.83 4.29
CA ASN A 67 14.39 16.53 5.41
C ASN A 67 12.99 15.98 5.72
N LEU A 68 12.51 16.27 6.92
CA LEU A 68 11.22 15.82 7.42
C LEU A 68 10.04 16.32 6.57
N TRP A 69 10.09 17.56 6.09
CA TRP A 69 8.99 18.13 5.31
C TRP A 69 8.76 17.38 4.00
N LEU A 70 9.83 17.06 3.29
CA LEU A 70 9.73 16.27 2.06
C LEU A 70 9.22 14.84 2.36
N ALA A 71 9.74 14.22 3.42
CA ALA A 71 9.24 12.90 3.85
C ALA A 71 7.74 12.95 4.17
N PHE A 72 7.28 13.96 4.88
CA PHE A 72 5.88 14.15 5.23
C PHE A 72 4.99 14.35 4.01
N VAL A 73 5.39 15.22 3.07
CA VAL A 73 4.66 15.43 1.81
C VAL A 73 4.55 14.13 1.00
N LEU A 74 5.64 13.39 0.87
CA LEU A 74 5.66 12.11 0.16
C LEU A 74 4.76 11.07 0.84
N LEU A 75 4.71 11.04 2.18
CA LEU A 75 3.81 10.17 2.94
C LEU A 75 2.34 10.56 2.76
N ILE A 76 2.01 11.86 2.68
CA ILE A 76 0.65 12.32 2.35
C ILE A 76 0.26 11.87 0.94
N MET A 77 1.11 12.14 -0.07
CA MET A 77 0.85 11.72 -1.45
C MET A 77 0.63 10.21 -1.55
N ARG A 78 1.50 9.44 -0.88
CA ARG A 78 1.33 7.99 -0.75
C ARG A 78 0.00 7.63 -0.12
N SER A 79 -0.38 8.27 0.99
CA SER A 79 -1.58 7.93 1.76
C SER A 79 -2.87 8.19 0.98
N LEU A 80 -2.90 9.23 0.17
CA LEU A 80 -4.03 9.54 -0.71
C LEU A 80 -4.28 8.48 -1.80
N LEU A 81 -3.24 7.74 -2.19
CA LEU A 81 -3.31 6.76 -3.27
C LEU A 81 -3.32 5.31 -2.77
N SER A 82 -2.64 5.04 -1.64
CA SER A 82 -2.31 3.67 -1.22
C SER A 82 -3.47 2.82 -0.74
N GLN A 83 -4.61 3.42 -0.41
CA GLN A 83 -5.77 2.70 0.12
C GLN A 83 -6.88 2.50 -0.92
N MET A 84 -6.73 3.06 -2.11
CA MET A 84 -7.72 2.92 -3.18
C MET A 84 -7.79 1.48 -3.74
N ASP A 85 -6.71 0.69 -3.58
CA ASP A 85 -6.68 -0.70 -4.02
C ASP A 85 -7.50 -1.65 -3.14
N VAL A 86 -7.72 -1.33 -1.87
CA VAL A 86 -8.40 -2.21 -0.91
C VAL A 86 -9.86 -2.50 -1.32
N PRO A 87 -10.72 -1.49 -1.54
CA PRO A 87 -12.09 -1.75 -1.95
C PRO A 87 -12.17 -2.35 -3.36
N THR A 88 -11.32 -1.91 -4.28
CA THR A 88 -11.31 -2.40 -5.67
C THR A 88 -10.86 -3.85 -5.76
N ARG A 89 -9.84 -4.26 -4.99
CA ARG A 89 -9.40 -5.65 -4.91
C ARG A 89 -10.47 -6.56 -4.34
N SER A 90 -11.10 -6.15 -3.24
CA SER A 90 -12.17 -6.93 -2.63
C SER A 90 -13.34 -7.13 -3.60
N SER A 91 -13.75 -6.07 -4.29
CA SER A 91 -14.79 -6.10 -5.31
C SER A 91 -14.42 -7.03 -6.47
N TYR A 92 -13.17 -6.95 -6.96
CA TYR A 92 -12.69 -7.80 -8.03
C TYR A 92 -12.74 -9.29 -7.66
N VAL A 93 -12.22 -9.67 -6.48
CA VAL A 93 -12.25 -11.07 -6.02
C VAL A 93 -13.69 -11.57 -5.90
N MET A 94 -14.61 -10.74 -5.35
CA MET A 94 -16.01 -11.11 -5.22
C MET A 94 -16.75 -11.21 -6.56
N ALA A 95 -16.32 -10.49 -7.59
CA ALA A 95 -16.92 -10.53 -8.93
C ALA A 95 -16.45 -11.76 -9.75
N VAL A 96 -15.20 -12.19 -9.56
CA VAL A 96 -14.60 -13.28 -10.36
C VAL A 96 -14.83 -14.66 -9.73
N VAL A 97 -15.02 -14.74 -8.42
CA VAL A 97 -15.19 -15.99 -7.66
C VAL A 97 -16.67 -16.30 -7.45
N GLU A 98 -17.07 -17.55 -7.66
CA GLU A 98 -18.43 -18.03 -7.43
C GLU A 98 -18.85 -17.81 -5.95
N PRO A 99 -20.13 -17.54 -5.66
CA PRO A 99 -20.59 -17.21 -4.31
C PRO A 99 -20.22 -18.27 -3.26
N GLU A 100 -20.23 -19.54 -3.64
CA GLU A 100 -19.92 -20.67 -2.74
C GLU A 100 -18.43 -20.77 -2.40
N GLU A 101 -17.53 -20.26 -3.27
CA GLU A 101 -16.09 -20.30 -3.10
C GLU A 101 -15.51 -19.04 -2.46
N ARG A 102 -16.31 -17.98 -2.29
CA ARG A 102 -15.86 -16.70 -1.70
C ARG A 102 -15.19 -16.82 -0.33
N PRO A 103 -15.68 -17.66 0.62
CA PRO A 103 -15.01 -17.85 1.91
C PRO A 103 -13.62 -18.48 1.76
N ALA A 104 -13.48 -19.44 0.85
CA ALA A 104 -12.20 -20.09 0.57
C ALA A 104 -11.20 -19.11 -0.08
N ALA A 105 -11.62 -18.33 -1.07
CA ALA A 105 -10.82 -17.31 -1.72
C ALA A 105 -10.36 -16.21 -0.74
N ALA A 106 -11.26 -15.77 0.15
CA ALA A 106 -10.91 -14.83 1.21
C ALA A 106 -9.83 -15.39 2.15
N SER A 107 -9.94 -16.65 2.55
CA SER A 107 -8.96 -17.33 3.41
C SER A 107 -7.61 -17.51 2.72
N LEU A 108 -7.59 -17.92 1.45
CA LEU A 108 -6.38 -18.07 0.65
C LEU A 108 -5.61 -16.74 0.48
N THR A 109 -6.31 -15.62 0.49
CA THR A 109 -5.67 -14.29 0.42
C THR A 109 -5.28 -13.75 1.79
N ALA A 110 -6.04 -14.06 2.85
CA ALA A 110 -5.81 -13.54 4.20
C ALA A 110 -4.61 -14.23 4.90
N VAL A 111 -4.46 -15.56 4.76
CA VAL A 111 -3.40 -16.32 5.44
C VAL A 111 -2.00 -15.88 5.03
N PRO A 112 -1.63 -15.81 3.72
CA PRO A 112 -0.32 -15.32 3.31
C PRO A 112 -0.05 -13.87 3.76
N ARG A 113 -1.08 -13.01 3.73
CA ARG A 113 -0.98 -11.64 4.20
C ARG A 113 -0.66 -11.58 5.70
N SER A 114 -1.33 -12.39 6.51
CA SER A 114 -1.09 -12.45 7.96
C SER A 114 0.32 -12.95 8.28
N LEU A 115 0.80 -13.99 7.59
CA LEU A 115 2.17 -14.50 7.72
C LEU A 115 3.21 -13.44 7.33
N ALA A 116 3.02 -12.77 6.20
CA ALA A 116 3.90 -11.68 5.77
C ALA A 116 3.91 -10.53 6.80
N SER A 117 2.74 -10.19 7.37
CA SER A 117 2.64 -9.14 8.40
C SER A 117 3.34 -9.52 9.70
N ALA A 118 3.40 -10.80 10.04
CA ALA A 118 4.13 -11.30 11.23
C ALA A 118 5.65 -11.28 11.02
N ILE A 119 6.13 -11.61 9.82
CA ILE A 119 7.57 -11.67 9.51
C ILE A 119 8.15 -10.29 9.20
N ALA A 120 7.39 -9.41 8.57
CA ALA A 120 7.85 -8.10 8.14
C ALA A 120 8.49 -7.21 9.24
N PRO A 121 7.97 -7.17 10.49
CA PRO A 121 8.61 -6.41 11.57
C PRO A 121 10.02 -6.90 11.92
N LEU A 122 10.25 -8.23 11.89
CA LEU A 122 11.58 -8.81 12.18
C LEU A 122 12.61 -8.38 11.14
N LEU A 123 12.28 -8.52 9.86
CA LEU A 123 13.15 -8.09 8.77
C LEU A 123 13.39 -6.57 8.80
N SER A 124 12.35 -5.79 9.05
CA SER A 124 12.44 -4.34 9.13
C SER A 124 13.29 -3.88 10.32
N GLY A 125 13.14 -4.52 11.47
CA GLY A 125 13.93 -4.24 12.66
C GLY A 125 15.41 -4.54 12.41
N TRP A 126 15.73 -5.69 11.82
CA TRP A 126 17.09 -6.06 11.46
C TRP A 126 17.72 -5.06 10.46
N LEU A 127 17.02 -4.69 9.41
CA LEU A 127 17.52 -3.72 8.42
C LEU A 127 17.76 -2.33 9.04
N LEU A 128 16.87 -1.88 9.93
CA LEU A 128 17.02 -0.59 10.61
C LEU A 128 18.11 -0.61 11.69
N SER A 129 18.40 -1.77 12.31
CA SER A 129 19.54 -1.89 13.21
C SER A 129 20.88 -1.81 12.50
N ALA A 130 20.92 -2.24 11.23
CA ALA A 130 22.14 -2.17 10.41
C ALA A 130 22.36 -0.76 9.81
N SER A 131 21.31 0.00 9.54
CA SER A 131 21.41 1.34 8.93
C SER A 131 20.17 2.18 9.17
N ALA A 132 20.35 3.46 9.54
CA ALA A 132 19.28 4.45 9.62
C ALA A 132 18.72 4.87 8.24
N PHE A 133 19.32 4.43 7.15
CA PHE A 133 18.77 4.61 5.82
C PHE A 133 17.51 3.75 5.66
N GLY A 134 16.49 4.25 5.01
CA GLY A 134 15.17 3.62 4.92
C GLY A 134 15.11 2.34 4.04
N TRP A 135 16.08 1.41 4.14
CA TRP A 135 16.08 0.16 3.38
C TRP A 135 14.77 -0.62 3.44
N PRO A 136 14.08 -0.73 4.60
CA PRO A 136 12.79 -1.40 4.64
C PRO A 136 11.72 -0.72 3.78
N LEU A 137 11.77 0.61 3.63
CA LEU A 137 10.83 1.36 2.78
C LEU A 137 11.11 1.10 1.30
N VAL A 138 12.39 1.08 0.93
CA VAL A 138 12.83 0.78 -0.45
C VAL A 138 12.41 -0.63 -0.85
N LEU A 139 12.75 -1.63 -0.03
CA LEU A 139 12.42 -3.02 -0.31
C LEU A 139 10.90 -3.25 -0.37
N ALA A 140 10.15 -2.70 0.58
CA ALA A 140 8.69 -2.80 0.59
C ALA A 140 8.07 -2.14 -0.65
N GLY A 141 8.55 -0.97 -1.05
CA GLY A 141 8.08 -0.27 -2.23
C GLY A 141 8.39 -1.02 -3.52
N LEU A 142 9.62 -1.51 -3.69
CA LEU A 142 10.03 -2.27 -4.88
C LEU A 142 9.29 -3.59 -5.01
N LEU A 143 9.13 -4.35 -3.91
CA LEU A 143 8.37 -5.61 -3.91
C LEU A 143 6.90 -5.37 -4.29
N LYS A 144 6.29 -4.29 -3.78
CA LYS A 144 4.93 -3.93 -4.14
C LYS A 144 4.79 -3.47 -5.58
N ILE A 145 5.74 -2.68 -6.10
CA ILE A 145 5.77 -2.29 -7.52
C ILE A 145 5.87 -3.54 -8.41
N ALA A 146 6.77 -4.46 -8.09
CA ALA A 146 6.90 -5.71 -8.83
C ALA A 146 5.59 -6.53 -8.79
N TYR A 147 4.96 -6.64 -7.63
CA TYR A 147 3.66 -7.30 -7.47
C TYR A 147 2.58 -6.64 -8.33
N ASP A 148 2.46 -5.32 -8.32
CA ASP A 148 1.46 -4.57 -9.08
C ASP A 148 1.65 -4.73 -10.60
N LEU A 149 2.91 -4.75 -11.07
CA LEU A 149 3.23 -5.01 -12.47
C LEU A 149 2.88 -6.44 -12.89
N MET A 150 3.18 -7.43 -12.04
CA MET A 150 2.78 -8.83 -12.30
C MET A 150 1.24 -8.97 -12.33
N LEU A 151 0.54 -8.31 -11.41
CA LEU A 151 -0.90 -8.30 -11.37
C LEU A 151 -1.49 -7.68 -12.64
N LEU A 152 -0.96 -6.55 -13.10
CA LEU A 152 -1.38 -5.93 -14.35
C LEU A 152 -1.17 -6.87 -15.55
N GLN A 153 -0.03 -7.54 -15.61
CA GLN A 153 0.30 -8.45 -16.71
C GLN A 153 -0.64 -9.66 -16.76
N GLN A 154 -0.96 -10.24 -15.60
CA GLN A 154 -1.79 -11.45 -15.52
C GLN A 154 -3.29 -11.17 -15.67
N PHE A 155 -3.77 -10.07 -15.11
CA PHE A 155 -5.22 -9.81 -15.01
C PHE A 155 -5.75 -8.75 -15.99
N ARG A 156 -4.90 -8.13 -16.79
CA ARG A 156 -5.32 -7.17 -17.81
C ARG A 156 -6.35 -7.71 -18.80
N MET A 157 -6.31 -9.04 -19.07
CA MET A 157 -7.19 -9.72 -20.02
C MET A 157 -8.43 -10.32 -19.35
N VAL A 158 -8.46 -10.40 -18.02
CA VAL A 158 -9.58 -10.97 -17.26
C VAL A 158 -10.50 -9.82 -16.84
N LYS A 159 -11.59 -9.63 -17.60
CA LYS A 159 -12.62 -8.65 -17.25
C LYS A 159 -13.67 -9.29 -16.35
N PRO A 160 -14.03 -8.65 -15.21
CA PRO A 160 -15.18 -9.11 -14.44
C PRO A 160 -16.47 -8.99 -15.27
N PRO A 161 -17.50 -9.81 -14.97
CA PRO A 161 -18.77 -9.79 -15.71
C PRO A 161 -19.46 -8.41 -15.73
N GLU A 162 -19.18 -7.58 -14.75
CA GLU A 162 -19.72 -6.21 -14.62
C GLU A 162 -19.06 -5.20 -15.57
N GLU A 163 -17.91 -5.55 -16.17
CA GLU A 163 -17.14 -4.71 -17.11
C GLU A 163 -17.18 -5.26 -18.56
N SER A 164 -17.93 -6.36 -18.78
CA SER A 164 -18.09 -7.00 -20.09
C SER A 164 -19.23 -6.44 -20.92
#